data_2b1888cf870c8105a93d32629c8826e4
#
_entry.id   2b1888cf870c8105a93d32629c8826e4
#
_cell.length_a   1.000
_cell.length_b   1.000
_cell.length_c   1.000
_cell.angle_alpha   90.00
_cell.angle_beta   90.00
_cell.angle_gamma   90.00
#
_symmetry.space_group_name_H-M   'P 1'
#
loop_
_entity.id
_entity.type
_entity.pdbx_description
1 polymer ?
#
loop_
_entity_poly.entity_id
_entity_poly.type
_entity_poly.pdbx_seq_one_letter_code
_entity_poly.pdbx_strand_id
1 'polypeptide(L)'
;MSRMKKILSVLFVLFIVGSVYGQSSKVISQILEEDEITVGQLCYLSVVYQGLANEDVNFKDAINILYERGQIPYAAYETNGVALINLAFVYSQIWDINGGLMYRITNGSPRYALRQLKSDGIIPSRYDPHRMVSGSEALDIFTACSLKYQKK
;
A
#
# COMPACT_ATOMS: atom_id res chain seq x y z
N MET A 1 22.84 -42.29 10.89
CA MET A 1 21.40 -41.92 10.78
C MET A 1 21.05 -40.56 11.39
N SER A 2 21.62 -40.14 12.51
CA SER A 2 21.25 -38.87 13.14
C SER A 2 21.74 -37.61 12.37
N ARG A 3 22.90 -37.67 11.70
CA ARG A 3 23.42 -36.52 10.92
C ARG A 3 22.65 -36.26 9.64
N MET A 4 22.19 -37.28 8.93
CA MET A 4 21.34 -37.12 7.73
C MET A 4 19.98 -36.52 8.04
N LYS A 5 19.33 -36.88 9.17
CA LYS A 5 18.07 -36.32 9.61
C LYS A 5 18.19 -34.83 9.96
N LYS A 6 19.32 -34.44 10.56
CA LYS A 6 19.61 -33.03 10.89
C LYS A 6 19.85 -32.20 9.63
N ILE A 7 20.57 -32.74 8.64
CA ILE A 7 20.80 -32.06 7.36
C ILE A 7 19.48 -31.89 6.58
N LEU A 8 18.65 -32.94 6.56
CA LEU A 8 17.35 -32.92 5.90
C LEU A 8 16.39 -31.89 6.58
N SER A 9 16.42 -31.79 7.90
CA SER A 9 15.63 -30.82 8.67
C SER A 9 16.09 -29.38 8.41
N VAL A 10 17.40 -29.14 8.33
CA VAL A 10 17.94 -27.79 8.01
C VAL A 10 17.61 -27.39 6.57
N LEU A 11 17.67 -28.35 5.63
CA LEU A 11 17.30 -28.11 4.23
C LEU A 11 15.81 -27.76 4.10
N PHE A 12 14.95 -28.44 4.87
CA PHE A 12 13.50 -28.19 4.90
C PHE A 12 13.15 -26.81 5.47
N VAL A 13 13.84 -26.40 6.53
CA VAL A 13 13.67 -25.05 7.12
C VAL A 13 14.15 -23.96 6.17
N LEU A 14 15.27 -24.17 5.44
CA LEU A 14 15.77 -23.25 4.42
C LEU A 14 14.79 -23.11 3.23
N PHE A 15 14.08 -24.19 2.87
CA PHE A 15 13.10 -24.19 1.80
C PHE A 15 11.83 -23.38 2.17
N ILE A 16 11.41 -23.44 3.45
CA ILE A 16 10.24 -22.70 3.96
C ILE A 16 10.55 -21.19 4.02
N VAL A 17 11.75 -20.81 4.45
CA VAL A 17 12.15 -19.39 4.53
C VAL A 17 12.25 -18.76 3.13
N GLY A 18 12.72 -19.52 2.12
CA GLY A 18 12.79 -19.04 0.74
C GLY A 18 11.43 -18.77 0.08
N SER A 19 10.38 -19.46 0.53
CA SER A 19 9.02 -19.32 -0.05
C SER A 19 8.30 -18.04 0.39
N VAL A 20 8.61 -17.51 1.57
CA VAL A 20 7.97 -16.32 2.14
C VAL A 20 8.44 -15.05 1.43
N TYR A 21 9.72 -14.96 1.07
CA TYR A 21 10.26 -13.80 0.33
C TYR A 21 9.85 -13.76 -1.15
N GLY A 22 9.38 -14.87 -1.72
CA GLY A 22 8.99 -14.96 -3.13
C GLY A 22 7.63 -14.33 -3.45
N GLN A 23 6.71 -14.25 -2.49
CA GLN A 23 5.33 -13.79 -2.76
C GLN A 23 5.25 -12.26 -2.83
N SER A 24 5.87 -11.55 -1.92
CA SER A 24 5.86 -10.08 -1.92
C SER A 24 6.58 -9.51 -3.14
N SER A 25 7.72 -10.08 -3.53
CA SER A 25 8.44 -9.64 -4.72
C SER A 25 7.62 -9.84 -6.00
N LYS A 26 6.83 -10.92 -6.09
CA LYS A 26 5.95 -11.20 -7.23
C LYS A 26 4.82 -10.17 -7.33
N VAL A 27 4.17 -9.85 -6.21
CA VAL A 27 3.09 -8.85 -6.20
C VAL A 27 3.62 -7.45 -6.54
N ILE A 28 4.78 -7.07 -6.01
CA ILE A 28 5.42 -5.80 -6.36
C ILE A 28 5.77 -5.74 -7.85
N SER A 29 6.32 -6.81 -8.42
CA SER A 29 6.63 -6.87 -9.85
C SER A 29 5.37 -6.76 -10.71
N GLN A 30 4.27 -7.40 -10.32
CA GLN A 30 2.98 -7.26 -10.99
C GLN A 30 2.48 -5.81 -10.94
N ILE A 31 2.54 -5.17 -9.77
CA ILE A 31 2.12 -3.77 -9.62
C ILE A 31 2.94 -2.85 -10.54
N LEU A 32 4.26 -3.06 -10.64
CA LEU A 32 5.12 -2.24 -11.51
C LEU A 32 4.73 -2.29 -13.00
N GLU A 33 4.17 -3.41 -13.45
CA GLU A 33 3.78 -3.64 -14.84
C GLU A 33 2.34 -3.16 -15.15
N GLU A 34 1.56 -2.77 -14.12
CA GLU A 34 0.16 -2.35 -14.31
C GLU A 34 0.05 -0.92 -14.85
N ASP A 35 -0.71 -0.75 -15.91
CA ASP A 35 -1.07 0.58 -16.43
C ASP A 35 -1.96 1.35 -15.46
N GLU A 36 -2.79 0.64 -14.70
CA GLU A 36 -3.63 1.17 -13.62
C GLU A 36 -3.57 0.26 -12.40
N ILE A 37 -3.11 0.79 -11.24
CA ILE A 37 -3.13 0.05 -9.99
C ILE A 37 -4.57 -0.25 -9.58
N THR A 38 -4.81 -1.45 -9.06
CA THR A 38 -6.14 -1.84 -8.55
C THR A 38 -6.29 -1.54 -7.05
N VAL A 39 -7.54 -1.44 -6.59
CA VAL A 39 -7.84 -1.27 -5.16
C VAL A 39 -7.26 -2.41 -4.33
N GLY A 40 -7.36 -3.65 -4.83
CA GLY A 40 -6.78 -4.81 -4.14
C GLY A 40 -5.27 -4.69 -3.95
N GLN A 41 -4.55 -4.29 -4.99
CA GLN A 41 -3.11 -4.08 -4.94
C GLN A 41 -2.71 -2.93 -3.99
N LEU A 42 -3.42 -1.80 -4.04
CA LEU A 42 -3.21 -0.68 -3.14
C LEU A 42 -3.44 -1.07 -1.67
N CYS A 43 -4.52 -1.80 -1.39
CA CYS A 43 -4.83 -2.29 -0.05
C CYS A 43 -3.79 -3.31 0.42
N TYR A 44 -3.35 -4.21 -0.43
CA TYR A 44 -2.28 -5.16 -0.14
C TYR A 44 -1.00 -4.44 0.33
N LEU A 45 -0.50 -3.49 -0.46
CA LEU A 45 0.67 -2.70 -0.09
C LEU A 45 0.49 -2.03 1.28
N SER A 46 -0.69 -1.48 1.50
CA SER A 46 -1.02 -0.71 2.70
C SER A 46 -1.07 -1.56 3.96
N VAL A 47 -1.69 -2.75 3.91
CA VAL A 47 -1.81 -3.63 5.08
C VAL A 47 -0.49 -4.30 5.43
N VAL A 48 0.28 -4.72 4.42
CA VAL A 48 1.59 -5.34 4.62
C VAL A 48 2.58 -4.32 5.20
N TYR A 49 2.62 -3.11 4.67
CA TYR A 49 3.48 -2.04 5.19
C TYR A 49 3.18 -1.67 6.64
N GLN A 50 1.90 -1.62 7.01
CA GLN A 50 1.48 -1.33 8.38
C GLN A 50 1.66 -2.52 9.34
N GLY A 51 2.04 -3.70 8.84
CA GLY A 51 2.13 -4.92 9.64
C GLY A 51 0.77 -5.44 10.11
N LEU A 52 -0.32 -5.08 9.42
CA LEU A 52 -1.68 -5.50 9.75
C LEU A 52 -2.00 -6.90 9.22
N ALA A 53 -1.25 -7.36 8.24
CA ALA A 53 -1.33 -8.70 7.67
C ALA A 53 0.05 -9.14 7.15
N ASN A 54 0.21 -10.44 6.98
CA ASN A 54 1.39 -11.02 6.35
C ASN A 54 1.35 -10.87 4.83
N GLU A 55 2.48 -11.11 4.17
CA GLU A 55 2.64 -10.99 2.71
C GLU A 55 1.79 -11.98 1.88
N ASP A 56 1.22 -13.01 2.52
CA ASP A 56 0.33 -13.99 1.91
C ASP A 56 -1.16 -13.57 1.93
N VAL A 57 -1.47 -12.39 2.47
CA VAL A 57 -2.84 -11.86 2.49
C VAL A 57 -3.39 -11.70 1.07
N ASN A 58 -4.62 -12.14 0.84
CA ASN A 58 -5.29 -11.91 -0.43
C ASN A 58 -5.88 -10.48 -0.50
N PHE A 59 -6.16 -10.02 -1.71
CA PHE A 59 -6.63 -8.65 -1.95
C PHE A 59 -7.97 -8.34 -1.27
N LYS A 60 -8.88 -9.31 -1.24
CA LYS A 60 -10.19 -9.14 -0.60
C LYS A 60 -10.06 -8.92 0.91
N ASP A 61 -9.24 -9.71 1.57
CA ASP A 61 -9.00 -9.56 3.01
C ASP A 61 -8.25 -8.26 3.31
N ALA A 62 -7.31 -7.85 2.46
CA ALA A 62 -6.63 -6.56 2.57
C ALA A 62 -7.62 -5.38 2.49
N ILE A 63 -8.58 -5.43 1.57
CA ILE A 63 -9.65 -4.44 1.47
C ILE A 63 -10.50 -4.41 2.75
N ASN A 64 -10.92 -5.56 3.24
CA ASN A 64 -11.75 -5.65 4.44
C ASN A 64 -11.02 -5.05 5.67
N ILE A 65 -9.74 -5.37 5.85
CA ILE A 65 -8.92 -4.82 6.94
C ILE A 65 -8.90 -3.29 6.89
N LEU A 66 -8.63 -2.69 5.73
CA LEU A 66 -8.58 -1.23 5.60
C LEU A 66 -9.96 -0.59 5.72
N TYR A 67 -11.00 -1.25 5.22
CA TYR A 67 -12.37 -0.76 5.32
C TYR A 67 -12.84 -0.70 6.78
N GLU A 68 -12.63 -1.76 7.55
CA GLU A 68 -12.96 -1.81 8.98
C GLU A 68 -12.20 -0.76 9.81
N ARG A 69 -11.03 -0.37 9.35
CA ARG A 69 -10.21 0.69 9.97
C ARG A 69 -10.55 2.10 9.49
N GLY A 70 -11.46 2.24 8.52
CA GLY A 70 -11.79 3.54 7.91
C GLY A 70 -10.66 4.14 7.08
N GLN A 71 -9.70 3.32 6.64
CA GLN A 71 -8.55 3.76 5.85
C GLN A 71 -8.79 3.76 4.34
N ILE A 72 -9.93 3.28 3.89
CA ILE A 72 -10.43 3.47 2.53
C ILE A 72 -11.78 4.19 2.57
N PRO A 73 -12.06 5.08 1.60
CA PRO A 73 -13.24 5.95 1.66
C PRO A 73 -14.54 5.24 1.28
N TYR A 74 -14.47 4.04 0.72
CA TYR A 74 -15.63 3.30 0.21
C TYR A 74 -15.32 1.80 0.11
N ALA A 75 -16.39 0.97 0.15
CA ALA A 75 -16.29 -0.43 -0.21
C ALA A 75 -16.11 -0.54 -1.74
N ALA A 76 -15.05 -1.20 -2.18
CA ALA A 76 -14.73 -1.36 -3.59
C ALA A 76 -14.41 -2.81 -3.93
N TYR A 77 -14.53 -3.14 -5.21
CA TYR A 77 -14.07 -4.42 -5.72
C TYR A 77 -12.55 -4.39 -5.90
N GLU A 78 -11.91 -5.52 -5.65
CA GLU A 78 -10.46 -5.67 -5.72
C GLU A 78 -9.85 -5.30 -7.09
N THR A 79 -10.62 -5.46 -8.16
CA THR A 79 -10.20 -5.20 -9.55
C THR A 79 -10.44 -3.77 -10.03
N ASN A 80 -11.08 -2.91 -9.22
CA ASN A 80 -11.31 -1.52 -9.61
C ASN A 80 -9.99 -0.74 -9.67
N GLY A 81 -9.83 0.07 -10.71
CA GLY A 81 -8.73 1.04 -10.79
C GLY A 81 -8.82 2.13 -9.71
N VAL A 82 -7.70 2.74 -9.40
CA VAL A 82 -7.59 3.74 -8.32
C VAL A 82 -7.35 5.13 -8.90
N ALA A 83 -8.25 6.06 -8.60
CA ALA A 83 -8.04 7.48 -8.88
C ALA A 83 -7.03 8.11 -7.90
N LEU A 84 -6.26 9.10 -8.37
CA LEU A 84 -5.21 9.76 -7.60
C LEU A 84 -5.72 10.33 -6.26
N ILE A 85 -6.93 10.87 -6.23
CA ILE A 85 -7.55 11.41 -5.01
C ILE A 85 -7.77 10.32 -3.95
N ASN A 86 -8.14 9.11 -4.36
CA ASN A 86 -8.36 7.97 -3.46
C ASN A 86 -7.04 7.37 -2.97
N LEU A 87 -6.04 7.27 -3.85
CA LEU A 87 -4.69 6.87 -3.46
C LEU A 87 -4.11 7.82 -2.42
N ALA A 88 -4.24 9.13 -2.65
CA ALA A 88 -3.78 10.14 -1.71
C ALA A 88 -4.45 10.01 -0.33
N PHE A 89 -5.76 9.70 -0.31
CA PHE A 89 -6.47 9.45 0.95
C PHE A 89 -5.90 8.24 1.68
N VAL A 90 -5.79 7.09 1.02
CA VAL A 90 -5.25 5.86 1.63
C VAL A 90 -3.85 6.10 2.19
N TYR A 91 -2.97 6.73 1.42
CA TYR A 91 -1.61 7.02 1.87
C TYR A 91 -1.59 8.00 3.04
N SER A 92 -2.48 9.00 3.07
CA SER A 92 -2.58 9.90 4.20
C SER A 92 -2.97 9.20 5.51
N GLN A 93 -3.77 8.15 5.42
CA GLN A 93 -4.17 7.34 6.58
C GLN A 93 -3.03 6.43 7.07
N ILE A 94 -2.27 5.82 6.15
CA ILE A 94 -1.15 4.93 6.49
C ILE A 94 -0.09 5.64 7.33
N TRP A 95 0.29 6.86 6.93
CA TRP A 95 1.33 7.64 7.59
C TRP A 95 0.81 8.63 8.64
N ASP A 96 -0.50 8.61 8.92
CA ASP A 96 -1.14 9.54 9.85
C ASP A 96 -0.67 10.99 9.61
N ILE A 97 -0.85 11.45 8.37
CA ILE A 97 -0.32 12.73 7.90
C ILE A 97 -1.04 13.87 8.63
N ASN A 98 -0.30 14.67 9.37
CA ASN A 98 -0.80 15.88 10.00
C ASN A 98 -0.89 17.00 8.96
N GLY A 99 -2.07 17.18 8.38
CA GLY A 99 -2.34 18.25 7.43
C GLY A 99 -2.65 19.60 8.10
N GLY A 100 -2.89 20.61 7.24
CA GLY A 100 -3.32 21.93 7.68
C GLY A 100 -4.70 21.93 8.36
N LEU A 101 -5.17 23.12 8.76
CA LEU A 101 -6.42 23.30 9.51
C LEU A 101 -7.62 22.60 8.82
N MET A 102 -7.77 22.77 7.50
CA MET A 102 -8.88 22.15 6.76
C MET A 102 -8.80 20.63 6.69
N TYR A 103 -7.60 20.09 6.64
CA TYR A 103 -7.38 18.65 6.74
C TYR A 103 -7.90 18.10 8.08
N ARG A 104 -7.59 18.79 9.17
CA ARG A 104 -8.05 18.42 10.53
C ARG A 104 -9.56 18.53 10.68
N ILE A 105 -10.18 19.64 10.22
CA ILE A 105 -11.62 19.87 10.31
C ILE A 105 -12.41 18.82 9.51
N THR A 106 -11.89 18.39 8.36
CA THR A 106 -12.55 17.40 7.49
C THR A 106 -12.20 15.96 7.83
N ASN A 107 -11.44 15.73 8.90
CA ASN A 107 -10.92 14.41 9.28
C ASN A 107 -10.17 13.72 8.15
N GLY A 108 -9.35 14.48 7.40
CA GLY A 108 -8.52 13.95 6.33
C GLY A 108 -9.29 13.50 5.10
N SER A 109 -10.33 14.25 4.68
CA SER A 109 -11.09 13.87 3.48
C SER A 109 -10.19 13.71 2.24
N PRO A 110 -10.57 12.88 1.24
CA PRO A 110 -9.73 12.59 0.07
C PRO A 110 -9.23 13.83 -0.66
N ARG A 111 -10.06 14.87 -0.77
CA ARG A 111 -9.70 16.15 -1.39
C ARG A 111 -8.57 16.87 -0.64
N TYR A 112 -8.65 16.92 0.67
CA TYR A 112 -7.62 17.58 1.49
C TYR A 112 -6.38 16.74 1.67
N ALA A 113 -6.50 15.41 1.67
CA ALA A 113 -5.37 14.48 1.62
C ALA A 113 -4.52 14.72 0.35
N LEU A 114 -5.15 14.77 -0.82
CA LEU A 114 -4.47 15.07 -2.07
C LEU A 114 -3.82 16.46 -2.04
N ARG A 115 -4.54 17.47 -1.52
CA ARG A 115 -4.01 18.84 -1.41
C ARG A 115 -2.79 18.90 -0.50
N GLN A 116 -2.78 18.13 0.58
CA GLN A 116 -1.63 18.03 1.48
C GLN A 116 -0.42 17.40 0.78
N LEU A 117 -0.59 16.26 0.10
CA LEU A 117 0.51 15.62 -0.63
C LEU A 117 1.06 16.49 -1.76
N LYS A 118 0.21 17.30 -2.41
CA LYS A 118 0.65 18.32 -3.38
C LYS A 118 1.45 19.44 -2.71
N SER A 119 0.99 19.95 -1.58
CA SER A 119 1.68 20.97 -0.80
C SER A 119 3.04 20.50 -0.30
N ASP A 120 3.14 19.23 0.07
CA ASP A 120 4.37 18.61 0.55
C ASP A 120 5.34 18.23 -0.58
N GLY A 121 4.97 18.48 -1.83
CA GLY A 121 5.80 18.22 -3.01
C GLY A 121 5.90 16.77 -3.42
N ILE A 122 5.06 15.89 -2.86
CA ILE A 122 5.04 14.45 -3.19
C ILE A 122 4.32 14.22 -4.52
N ILE A 123 3.19 14.91 -4.72
CA ILE A 123 2.39 14.84 -5.95
C ILE A 123 2.48 16.19 -6.67
N PRO A 124 2.75 16.21 -7.99
CA PRO A 124 2.75 17.45 -8.75
C PRO A 124 1.40 18.18 -8.71
N SER A 125 1.44 19.50 -8.50
CA SER A 125 0.22 20.33 -8.36
C SER A 125 -0.71 20.27 -9.57
N ARG A 126 -0.14 20.06 -10.77
CA ARG A 126 -0.85 20.02 -12.05
C ARG A 126 -1.68 18.76 -12.29
N TYR A 127 -1.49 17.72 -11.49
CA TYR A 127 -2.16 16.44 -11.73
C TYR A 127 -3.66 16.49 -11.41
N ASP A 128 -4.46 15.93 -12.33
CA ASP A 128 -5.90 15.80 -12.16
C ASP A 128 -6.22 14.84 -11.00
N PRO A 129 -7.08 15.23 -10.05
CA PRO A 129 -7.50 14.37 -8.94
C PRO A 129 -8.16 13.06 -9.35
N HIS A 130 -8.87 13.06 -10.47
CA HIS A 130 -9.69 11.93 -10.91
C HIS A 130 -9.01 11.03 -11.93
N ARG A 131 -7.77 11.35 -12.35
CA ARG A 131 -7.02 10.46 -13.22
C ARG A 131 -6.66 9.15 -12.53
N MET A 132 -6.64 8.07 -13.28
CA MET A 132 -6.15 6.77 -12.79
C MET A 132 -4.63 6.82 -12.59
N VAL A 133 -4.16 6.02 -11.65
CA VAL A 133 -2.75 5.94 -11.26
C VAL A 133 -2.16 4.64 -11.73
N SER A 134 -1.01 4.69 -12.41
CA SER A 134 -0.28 3.46 -12.77
C SER A 134 0.35 2.80 -11.54
N GLY A 135 0.67 1.51 -11.67
CA GLY A 135 1.31 0.78 -10.59
C GLY A 135 2.68 1.36 -10.24
N SER A 136 3.49 1.71 -11.24
CA SER A 136 4.81 2.35 -11.02
C SER A 136 4.67 3.68 -10.29
N GLU A 137 3.73 4.54 -10.69
CA GLU A 137 3.51 5.83 -10.03
C GLU A 137 3.01 5.67 -8.59
N ALA A 138 2.13 4.69 -8.35
CA ALA A 138 1.65 4.40 -7.00
C ALA A 138 2.81 4.01 -6.07
N LEU A 139 3.79 3.22 -6.55
CA LEU A 139 4.98 2.84 -5.80
C LEU A 139 5.96 4.02 -5.61
N ASP A 140 6.08 4.90 -6.60
CA ASP A 140 6.90 6.12 -6.47
C ASP A 140 6.35 7.05 -5.40
N ILE A 141 5.03 7.29 -5.41
CA ILE A 141 4.35 8.09 -4.39
C ILE A 141 4.45 7.43 -3.01
N PHE A 142 4.28 6.10 -2.94
CA PHE A 142 4.45 5.31 -1.72
C PHE A 142 5.85 5.50 -1.13
N THR A 143 6.87 5.37 -1.95
CA THR A 143 8.27 5.55 -1.53
C THR A 143 8.53 6.98 -1.05
N ALA A 144 8.03 7.98 -1.77
CA ALA A 144 8.17 9.39 -1.38
C ALA A 144 7.48 9.67 -0.02
N CYS A 145 6.28 9.13 0.20
CA CYS A 145 5.59 9.22 1.49
C CYS A 145 6.39 8.53 2.61
N SER A 146 6.89 7.32 2.35
CA SER A 146 7.70 6.57 3.32
C SER A 146 8.93 7.36 3.74
N LEU A 147 9.66 7.94 2.79
CA LEU A 147 10.86 8.74 3.10
C LEU A 147 10.53 10.03 3.87
N LYS A 148 9.39 10.67 3.56
CA LYS A 148 9.05 11.96 4.17
C LYS A 148 8.40 11.83 5.54
N TYR A 149 7.52 10.84 5.72
CA TYR A 149 6.68 10.70 6.92
C TYR A 149 7.12 9.57 7.86
N GLN A 150 8.21 8.88 7.56
CA GLN A 150 8.76 7.88 8.48
C GLN A 150 9.03 8.55 9.83
N LYS A 151 8.35 8.09 10.87
CA LYS A 151 8.65 8.53 12.24
C LYS A 151 10.07 8.04 12.57
N LYS A 152 10.97 8.98 12.83
CA LYS A 152 12.30 8.70 13.40
C LYS A 152 12.18 8.18 14.81
#